data_e92f35d09220e11284c82525c167d5fb
#
_entry.id   e92f35d09220e11284c82525c167d5fb
#
_cell.length_a   1.000
_cell.length_b   1.000
_cell.length_c   1.000
_cell.angle_alpha   90.00
_cell.angle_beta   90.00
_cell.angle_gamma   90.00
#
_symmetry.space_group_name_H-M   'P 1'
#
loop_
_entity.id
_entity.type
_entity.pdbx_description
1 polymer ?
#
loop_
_entity_poly.entity_id
_entity_poly.type
_entity_poly.pdbx_seq_one_letter_code
_entity_poly.pdbx_strand_id
1 'polypeptide(L)'
;AEWLTLEGRRSSLVEWLGHCGDDKRIHGRFSHIGAWTGRMAHSAPNQANIPSAFHGTPSTPVEEVKARYDGQFRELWKVEDGNYLVGTDAEGIQLRVLAHIMQSEEYVHAIVSGKKEDETDIHNLNKKALGISHVTRDDAKTFIYAFLLGAGTAKISQILGVNQREAGQAVENFTQSIEGLATLKKKVIPHIAKRGWFKGLDGRKVIVPSEHK
;
A
#
# COMPACT_ATOMS: atom_id res chain seq x y z
N ALA A 1 9.20 -13.95 15.63
CA ALA A 1 8.76 -12.75 14.87
C ALA A 1 9.44 -11.48 15.42
N GLU A 2 9.40 -11.24 16.72
CA GLU A 2 9.94 -10.03 17.37
C GLU A 2 11.45 -9.87 17.15
N TRP A 3 12.23 -10.93 17.38
CA TRP A 3 13.67 -10.92 17.13
C TRP A 3 14.04 -10.51 15.70
N LEU A 4 13.33 -11.03 14.70
CA LEU A 4 13.55 -10.65 13.30
C LEU A 4 13.26 -9.16 13.03
N THR A 5 12.26 -8.61 13.72
CA THR A 5 11.95 -7.18 13.63
C THR A 5 13.08 -6.35 14.22
N LEU A 6 13.56 -6.68 15.41
CA LEU A 6 14.65 -5.95 16.07
C LEU A 6 15.97 -6.07 15.29
N GLU A 7 16.29 -7.25 14.74
CA GLU A 7 17.45 -7.43 13.88
C GLU A 7 17.37 -6.61 12.60
N GLY A 8 16.18 -6.52 11.98
CA GLY A 8 15.94 -5.63 10.85
C GLY A 8 16.15 -4.16 11.22
N ARG A 9 15.72 -3.73 12.42
CA ARG A 9 15.97 -2.37 12.93
C ARG A 9 17.46 -2.10 13.12
N ARG A 10 18.15 -3.03 13.80
CA ARG A 10 19.60 -2.95 14.00
C ARG A 10 20.34 -2.82 12.65
N SER A 11 20.02 -3.66 11.69
CA SER A 11 20.62 -3.63 10.35
C SER A 11 20.41 -2.29 9.66
N SER A 12 19.21 -1.70 9.76
CA SER A 12 18.94 -0.36 9.21
C SER A 12 19.80 0.72 9.86
N LEU A 13 19.97 0.69 11.18
CA LEU A 13 20.82 1.67 11.88
C LEU A 13 22.29 1.54 11.49
N VAL A 14 22.79 0.31 11.37
CA VAL A 14 24.17 0.06 10.92
C VAL A 14 24.39 0.57 9.50
N GLU A 15 23.44 0.32 8.59
CA GLU A 15 23.48 0.84 7.23
C GLU A 15 23.49 2.37 7.21
N TRP A 16 22.63 3.02 7.98
CA TRP A 16 22.55 4.49 8.03
C TRP A 16 23.81 5.09 8.59
N LEU A 17 24.40 4.54 9.65
CA LEU A 17 25.67 4.99 10.21
C LEU A 17 26.80 4.85 9.20
N GLY A 18 26.82 3.76 8.42
CA GLY A 18 27.81 3.54 7.36
C GLY A 18 27.69 4.53 6.19
N HIS A 19 26.54 5.17 6.03
CA HIS A 19 26.30 6.20 5.01
C HIS A 19 26.29 7.64 5.57
N CYS A 20 26.55 7.81 6.85
CA CYS A 20 26.67 9.13 7.46
C CYS A 20 27.98 9.78 7.06
N GLY A 21 27.95 10.93 6.40
CA GLY A 21 29.12 11.70 6.01
C GLY A 21 29.73 12.48 7.17
N ASP A 22 30.91 13.09 6.92
CA ASP A 22 31.58 13.96 7.90
C ASP A 22 30.73 15.18 8.27
N ASP A 23 29.82 15.60 7.38
CA ASP A 23 28.82 16.64 7.59
C ASP A 23 27.64 16.19 8.47
N LYS A 24 27.69 14.96 9.01
CA LYS A 24 26.62 14.31 9.81
C LYS A 24 25.31 14.16 9.05
N ARG A 25 25.36 14.09 7.72
CA ARG A 25 24.22 13.90 6.84
C ARG A 25 24.29 12.58 6.11
N ILE A 26 23.14 12.08 5.71
CA ILE A 26 23.02 10.90 4.88
C ILE A 26 22.56 11.33 3.48
N HIS A 27 23.39 11.06 2.49
CA HIS A 27 23.17 11.39 1.08
C HIS A 27 22.73 10.14 0.32
N GLY A 28 21.44 9.82 0.39
CA GLY A 28 20.86 8.67 -0.33
C GLY A 28 20.76 8.90 -1.84
N ARG A 29 20.74 7.81 -2.57
CA ARG A 29 20.56 7.82 -4.03
C ARG A 29 19.10 7.62 -4.40
N PHE A 30 18.64 8.41 -5.38
CA PHE A 30 17.28 8.33 -5.91
C PHE A 30 17.34 8.04 -7.41
N SER A 31 16.74 6.94 -7.83
CA SER A 31 16.51 6.67 -9.24
C SER A 31 15.11 7.11 -9.61
N HIS A 32 14.95 8.04 -10.53
CA HIS A 32 13.66 8.60 -10.94
C HIS A 32 12.70 7.55 -11.49
N ILE A 33 13.25 6.52 -12.17
CA ILE A 33 12.51 5.41 -12.78
C ILE A 33 13.24 4.13 -12.38
N GLY A 34 13.23 3.82 -11.08
CA GLY A 34 13.94 2.65 -10.56
C GLY A 34 13.16 1.35 -10.64
N ALA A 35 11.83 1.44 -10.76
CA ALA A 35 10.94 0.30 -10.90
C ALA A 35 10.33 0.28 -12.30
N TRP A 36 10.04 -0.92 -12.85
CA TRP A 36 9.37 -1.09 -14.14
C TRP A 36 7.98 -0.42 -14.20
N THR A 37 7.35 -0.22 -13.05
CA THR A 37 6.09 0.52 -12.90
C THR A 37 6.24 2.04 -13.05
N GLY A 38 7.46 2.57 -13.24
CA GLY A 38 7.75 4.00 -13.31
C GLY A 38 7.87 4.69 -11.94
N ARG A 39 7.86 3.93 -10.84
CA ARG A 39 8.08 4.49 -9.50
C ARG A 39 9.55 4.78 -9.25
N MET A 40 9.82 5.80 -8.44
CA MET A 40 11.17 6.02 -7.91
C MET A 40 11.65 4.84 -7.06
N ALA A 41 12.96 4.60 -7.10
CA ALA A 41 13.64 3.71 -6.16
C ALA A 41 14.68 4.48 -5.34
N HIS A 42 14.90 4.04 -4.13
CA HIS A 42 15.85 4.61 -3.19
C HIS A 42 16.92 3.59 -2.84
N SER A 43 18.17 4.03 -2.70
CA SER A 43 19.28 3.17 -2.32
C SER A 43 20.39 3.97 -1.65
N ALA A 44 21.26 3.29 -0.96
CA ALA A 44 22.47 3.80 -0.34
C ALA A 44 22.30 5.01 0.60
N PRO A 45 21.49 4.95 1.67
CA PRO A 45 20.57 3.88 2.05
C PRO A 45 19.17 4.07 1.50
N ASN A 46 18.28 3.08 1.72
CA ASN A 46 16.87 3.22 1.38
C ASN A 46 16.15 4.10 2.41
N GLN A 47 15.93 5.36 2.07
CA GLN A 47 15.25 6.35 2.92
C GLN A 47 13.71 6.35 2.78
N ALA A 48 13.15 5.60 1.82
CA ALA A 48 11.70 5.50 1.64
C ALA A 48 11.02 4.56 2.65
N ASN A 49 11.78 3.65 3.26
CA ASN A 49 11.26 2.61 4.15
C ASN A 49 11.63 2.85 5.63
N ILE A 50 11.69 4.11 6.05
CA ILE A 50 11.87 4.43 7.48
C ILE A 50 10.64 3.90 8.23
N PRO A 51 10.84 3.11 9.29
CA PRO A 51 9.74 2.55 10.06
C PRO A 51 8.73 3.62 10.50
N SER A 52 7.46 3.34 10.29
CA SER A 52 6.39 4.17 10.86
C SER A 52 6.20 3.83 12.34
N ALA A 53 5.82 4.82 13.14
CA ALA A 53 5.50 4.58 14.54
C ALA A 53 4.41 3.50 14.67
N PHE A 54 4.68 2.50 15.51
CA PHE A 54 3.69 1.51 15.89
C PHE A 54 2.91 2.04 17.10
N HIS A 55 1.63 2.19 16.94
CA HIS A 55 0.76 2.70 18.02
C HIS A 55 -0.01 1.57 18.73
N GLY A 56 0.03 0.37 18.19
CA GLY A 56 -0.74 -0.77 18.70
C GLY A 56 -2.25 -0.59 18.51
N THR A 57 -3.00 -1.41 19.22
CA THR A 57 -4.45 -1.28 19.42
C THR A 57 -4.72 -0.85 20.86
N PRO A 58 -5.94 -0.48 21.26
CA PRO A 58 -6.26 -0.18 22.64
C PRO A 58 -5.93 -1.31 23.64
N SER A 59 -5.84 -2.55 23.15
CA SER A 59 -5.46 -3.74 23.95
C SER A 59 -3.96 -4.07 23.90
N THR A 60 -3.16 -3.38 23.10
CA THR A 60 -1.72 -3.65 22.98
C THR A 60 -0.99 -3.08 24.21
N PRO A 61 -0.19 -3.89 24.95
CA PRO A 61 0.58 -3.40 26.07
C PRO A 61 1.53 -2.28 25.67
N VAL A 62 1.66 -1.26 26.53
CA VAL A 62 2.53 -0.08 26.29
C VAL A 62 4.00 -0.52 26.12
N GLU A 63 4.42 -1.53 26.85
CA GLU A 63 5.76 -2.13 26.77
C GLU A 63 6.05 -2.71 25.40
N GLU A 64 5.06 -3.37 24.78
CA GLU A 64 5.19 -3.92 23.41
C GLU A 64 5.35 -2.80 22.39
N VAL A 65 4.58 -1.72 22.53
CA VAL A 65 4.70 -0.55 21.65
C VAL A 65 6.08 0.09 21.75
N LYS A 66 6.59 0.26 22.97
CA LYS A 66 7.91 0.85 23.25
C LYS A 66 9.06 -0.05 22.78
N ALA A 67 8.95 -1.38 22.97
CA ALA A 67 9.98 -2.35 22.62
C ALA A 67 10.29 -2.39 21.11
N ARG A 68 9.42 -1.86 20.24
CA ARG A 68 9.64 -1.83 18.80
C ARG A 68 10.51 -0.68 18.32
N TYR A 69 10.68 0.37 19.12
CA TYR A 69 11.48 1.59 18.81
C TYR A 69 11.07 2.31 17.51
N ASP A 70 9.97 1.94 16.88
CA ASP A 70 9.57 2.41 15.55
C ASP A 70 9.42 3.94 15.48
N GLY A 71 8.86 4.59 16.51
CA GLY A 71 8.74 6.05 16.59
C GLY A 71 10.09 6.76 16.61
N GLN A 72 11.04 6.21 17.35
CA GLN A 72 12.38 6.78 17.52
C GLN A 72 13.19 6.79 16.22
N PHE A 73 12.93 5.85 15.28
CA PHE A 73 13.59 5.85 13.98
C PHE A 73 13.32 7.11 13.16
N ARG A 74 12.12 7.67 13.26
CA ARG A 74 11.79 8.92 12.56
C ARG A 74 12.40 10.15 13.23
N GLU A 75 12.58 10.12 14.54
CA GLU A 75 13.20 11.20 15.32
C GLU A 75 14.70 11.37 15.03
N LEU A 76 15.35 10.33 14.45
CA LEU A 76 16.73 10.41 13.99
C LEU A 76 16.91 11.33 12.77
N TRP A 77 15.83 11.51 11.99
CA TRP A 77 15.86 12.34 10.78
C TRP A 77 15.41 13.76 11.13
N LYS A 78 16.38 14.66 11.22
CA LYS A 78 16.16 16.05 11.59
C LYS A 78 16.64 16.98 10.50
N VAL A 79 16.07 18.16 10.45
CA VAL A 79 16.57 19.30 9.70
C VAL A 79 17.40 20.19 10.64
N GLU A 80 18.17 21.13 10.09
CA GLU A 80 18.90 22.12 10.87
C GLU A 80 17.95 23.00 11.68
N ASP A 81 18.47 23.52 12.80
CA ASP A 81 17.70 24.42 13.66
C ASP A 81 17.19 25.64 12.86
N GLY A 82 15.94 26.00 13.06
CA GLY A 82 15.27 27.06 12.31
C GLY A 82 14.62 26.62 10.99
N ASN A 83 14.81 25.36 10.56
CA ASN A 83 14.14 24.79 9.40
C ASN A 83 13.02 23.81 9.80
N TYR A 84 12.11 23.55 8.87
CA TYR A 84 11.00 22.62 9.05
C TYR A 84 11.06 21.52 7.98
N LEU A 85 10.78 20.27 8.40
CA LEU A 85 10.53 19.18 7.46
C LEU A 85 9.07 19.21 7.06
N VAL A 86 8.79 19.55 5.80
CA VAL A 86 7.43 19.57 5.24
C VAL A 86 7.22 18.33 4.42
N GLY A 87 6.21 17.52 4.76
CA GLY A 87 5.82 16.33 4.02
C GLY A 87 4.38 16.43 3.53
N THR A 88 4.13 16.01 2.29
CA THR A 88 2.80 15.86 1.71
C THR A 88 2.65 14.46 1.14
N ASP A 89 1.48 13.86 1.33
CA ASP A 89 1.14 12.56 0.77
C ASP A 89 -0.22 12.60 0.07
N ALA A 90 -0.32 11.94 -1.07
CA ALA A 90 -1.58 11.84 -1.80
C ALA A 90 -2.43 10.71 -1.22
N GLU A 91 -3.42 11.06 -0.42
CA GLU A 91 -4.28 10.11 0.24
C GLU A 91 -4.98 9.17 -0.76
N GLY A 92 -4.77 7.86 -0.60
CA GLY A 92 -5.45 6.82 -1.36
C GLY A 92 -5.26 6.90 -2.87
N ILE A 93 -4.12 7.43 -3.37
CA ILE A 93 -3.90 7.68 -4.80
C ILE A 93 -4.18 6.46 -5.68
N GLN A 94 -3.84 5.25 -5.24
CA GLN A 94 -4.08 4.02 -5.99
C GLN A 94 -5.58 3.76 -6.17
N LEU A 95 -6.38 4.00 -5.13
CA LEU A 95 -7.84 3.83 -5.19
C LEU A 95 -8.49 4.92 -6.04
N ARG A 96 -7.97 6.15 -6.02
CA ARG A 96 -8.43 7.25 -6.87
C ARG A 96 -8.19 6.95 -8.35
N VAL A 97 -7.00 6.45 -8.68
CA VAL A 97 -6.67 6.02 -10.05
C VAL A 97 -7.54 4.84 -10.47
N LEU A 98 -7.75 3.85 -9.58
CA LEU A 98 -8.63 2.71 -9.85
C LEU A 98 -10.06 3.16 -10.14
N ALA A 99 -10.63 4.04 -9.32
CA ALA A 99 -11.96 4.60 -9.52
C ALA A 99 -12.10 5.29 -10.88
N HIS A 100 -11.10 6.07 -11.26
CA HIS A 100 -11.06 6.72 -12.57
C HIS A 100 -11.02 5.69 -13.72
N ILE A 101 -10.21 4.65 -13.62
CA ILE A 101 -10.11 3.61 -14.66
C ILE A 101 -11.41 2.80 -14.76
N MET A 102 -12.06 2.50 -13.64
CA MET A 102 -13.33 1.77 -13.60
C MET A 102 -14.52 2.60 -14.09
N GLN A 103 -14.42 3.93 -14.06
CA GLN A 103 -15.53 4.87 -14.35
C GLN A 103 -16.74 4.62 -13.42
N SER A 104 -16.48 4.22 -12.16
CA SER A 104 -17.52 3.96 -11.16
C SER A 104 -17.82 5.21 -10.36
N GLU A 105 -19.01 5.77 -10.55
CA GLU A 105 -19.46 6.97 -9.82
C GLU A 105 -19.57 6.71 -8.31
N GLU A 106 -20.07 5.54 -7.92
CA GLU A 106 -20.18 5.14 -6.52
C GLU A 106 -18.79 5.08 -5.84
N TYR A 107 -17.80 4.50 -6.53
CA TYR A 107 -16.45 4.39 -6.03
C TYR A 107 -15.77 5.76 -5.90
N VAL A 108 -15.96 6.62 -6.90
CA VAL A 108 -15.50 8.03 -6.87
C VAL A 108 -16.13 8.77 -5.70
N HIS A 109 -17.45 8.67 -5.53
CA HIS A 109 -18.15 9.32 -4.44
C HIS A 109 -17.65 8.86 -3.07
N ALA A 110 -17.48 7.55 -2.87
CA ALA A 110 -16.98 6.98 -1.62
C ALA A 110 -15.54 7.46 -1.27
N ILE A 111 -14.70 7.72 -2.30
CA ILE A 111 -13.34 8.23 -2.09
C ILE A 111 -13.32 9.74 -1.82
N VAL A 112 -14.16 10.51 -2.49
CA VAL A 112 -14.10 11.98 -2.44
C VAL A 112 -14.94 12.53 -1.29
N SER A 113 -16.12 11.97 -1.06
CA SER A 113 -17.13 12.50 -0.13
C SER A 113 -17.47 11.55 1.02
N GLY A 114 -17.05 10.27 0.94
CA GLY A 114 -17.34 9.28 1.96
C GLY A 114 -16.66 9.59 3.28
N LYS A 115 -17.34 9.31 4.40
CA LYS A 115 -16.86 9.54 5.75
C LYS A 115 -16.83 8.23 6.53
N LYS A 116 -15.81 8.09 7.37
CA LYS A 116 -15.63 6.90 8.22
C LYS A 116 -16.75 6.79 9.25
N GLU A 117 -17.16 7.92 9.81
CA GLU A 117 -18.17 8.05 10.85
C GLU A 117 -19.53 7.60 10.36
N ASP A 118 -19.85 7.85 9.08
CA ASP A 118 -21.14 7.51 8.45
C ASP A 118 -21.08 6.16 7.72
N GLU A 119 -19.96 5.43 7.81
CA GLU A 119 -19.70 4.17 7.08
C GLU A 119 -19.89 4.26 5.56
N THR A 120 -19.65 5.44 4.98
CA THR A 120 -19.78 5.71 3.54
C THR A 120 -18.47 5.78 2.81
N ASP A 121 -17.34 5.70 3.52
CA ASP A 121 -16.01 5.76 2.93
C ASP A 121 -15.68 4.51 2.11
N ILE A 122 -14.64 4.61 1.29
CA ILE A 122 -14.24 3.57 0.34
C ILE A 122 -13.93 2.22 1.00
N HIS A 123 -13.42 2.21 2.24
CA HIS A 123 -13.11 0.95 2.92
C HIS A 123 -14.36 0.26 3.47
N ASN A 124 -15.37 1.03 3.87
CA ASN A 124 -16.67 0.49 4.21
C ASN A 124 -17.42 -0.01 2.97
N LEU A 125 -17.31 0.67 1.84
CA LEU A 125 -17.83 0.17 0.56
C LEU A 125 -17.20 -1.18 0.20
N ASN A 126 -15.87 -1.28 0.29
CA ASN A 126 -15.15 -2.53 0.04
C ASN A 126 -15.56 -3.64 1.01
N LYS A 127 -15.74 -3.33 2.30
CA LYS A 127 -16.25 -4.28 3.31
C LYS A 127 -17.62 -4.83 2.91
N LYS A 128 -18.55 -3.96 2.53
CA LYS A 128 -19.89 -4.36 2.07
C LYS A 128 -19.81 -5.26 0.84
N ALA A 129 -18.98 -4.92 -0.14
CA ALA A 129 -18.79 -5.69 -1.37
C ALA A 129 -18.16 -7.08 -1.15
N LEU A 130 -17.37 -7.28 -0.10
CA LEU A 130 -16.84 -8.59 0.28
C LEU A 130 -17.91 -9.54 0.79
N GLY A 131 -18.97 -9.02 1.44
CA GLY A 131 -20.10 -9.81 1.92
C GLY A 131 -19.80 -10.76 3.09
N ILE A 132 -18.72 -10.50 3.87
CA ILE A 132 -18.32 -11.33 5.03
C ILE A 132 -18.58 -10.55 6.31
N SER A 133 -19.45 -11.06 7.17
CA SER A 133 -19.99 -10.34 8.34
C SER A 133 -18.95 -9.96 9.39
N HIS A 134 -17.94 -10.81 9.64
CA HIS A 134 -16.91 -10.56 10.66
C HIS A 134 -15.75 -9.68 10.18
N VAL A 135 -15.64 -9.44 8.86
CA VAL A 135 -14.59 -8.60 8.29
C VAL A 135 -14.76 -7.15 8.75
N THR A 136 -13.70 -6.59 9.30
CA THR A 136 -13.69 -5.20 9.74
C THR A 136 -13.36 -4.25 8.59
N ARG A 137 -13.53 -2.95 8.80
CA ARG A 137 -13.09 -1.91 7.87
C ARG A 137 -11.58 -1.96 7.60
N ASP A 138 -10.79 -2.26 8.62
CA ASP A 138 -9.33 -2.32 8.50
C ASP A 138 -8.87 -3.58 7.76
N ASP A 139 -9.59 -4.69 7.90
CA ASP A 139 -9.36 -5.88 7.07
C ASP A 139 -9.68 -5.58 5.60
N ALA A 140 -10.79 -4.89 5.33
CA ALA A 140 -11.15 -4.48 3.97
C ALA A 140 -10.14 -3.49 3.37
N LYS A 141 -9.56 -2.60 4.19
CA LYS A 141 -8.44 -1.74 3.79
C LYS A 141 -7.21 -2.57 3.43
N THR A 142 -6.84 -3.52 4.26
CA THR A 142 -5.70 -4.41 3.98
C THR A 142 -5.95 -5.29 2.76
N PHE A 143 -7.16 -5.81 2.62
CA PHE A 143 -7.60 -6.61 1.49
C PHE A 143 -7.45 -5.86 0.16
N ILE A 144 -7.98 -4.63 0.05
CA ILE A 144 -7.98 -3.92 -1.24
C ILE A 144 -6.56 -3.67 -1.76
N TYR A 145 -5.61 -3.31 -0.90
CA TYR A 145 -4.23 -3.13 -1.32
C TYR A 145 -3.56 -4.46 -1.69
N ALA A 146 -3.81 -5.53 -0.93
CA ALA A 146 -3.32 -6.86 -1.28
C ALA A 146 -3.89 -7.33 -2.63
N PHE A 147 -5.20 -7.14 -2.85
CA PHE A 147 -5.88 -7.45 -4.10
C PHE A 147 -5.29 -6.70 -5.30
N LEU A 148 -5.07 -5.40 -5.17
CA LEU A 148 -4.48 -4.56 -6.23
C LEU A 148 -3.04 -4.96 -6.56
N LEU A 149 -2.29 -5.46 -5.58
CA LEU A 149 -0.93 -5.95 -5.75
C LEU A 149 -0.87 -7.42 -6.21
N GLY A 150 -2.01 -8.03 -6.53
CA GLY A 150 -2.07 -9.38 -7.08
C GLY A 150 -1.89 -10.51 -6.05
N ALA A 151 -2.23 -10.25 -4.78
CA ALA A 151 -2.16 -11.28 -3.75
C ALA A 151 -3.03 -12.51 -4.11
N GLY A 152 -2.46 -13.69 -3.99
CA GLY A 152 -3.17 -14.95 -4.18
C GLY A 152 -4.18 -15.25 -3.05
N THR A 153 -5.06 -16.23 -3.31
CA THR A 153 -6.14 -16.63 -2.37
C THR A 153 -5.63 -17.01 -0.98
N ALA A 154 -4.43 -17.62 -0.87
CA ALA A 154 -3.82 -17.97 0.40
C ALA A 154 -3.52 -16.73 1.27
N LYS A 155 -3.03 -15.64 0.67
CA LYS A 155 -2.79 -14.38 1.39
C LYS A 155 -4.09 -13.68 1.74
N ILE A 156 -5.06 -13.68 0.84
CA ILE A 156 -6.37 -13.08 1.05
C ILE A 156 -7.12 -13.82 2.17
N SER A 157 -7.05 -15.17 2.21
CA SER A 157 -7.66 -15.96 3.28
C SER A 157 -7.13 -15.59 4.67
N GLN A 158 -5.82 -15.35 4.79
CA GLN A 158 -5.20 -14.88 6.03
C GLN A 158 -5.70 -13.49 6.44
N ILE A 159 -5.84 -12.57 5.49
CA ILE A 159 -6.31 -11.19 5.75
C ILE A 159 -7.78 -11.21 6.21
N LEU A 160 -8.62 -12.01 5.55
CA LEU A 160 -10.05 -12.05 5.82
C LEU A 160 -10.44 -13.02 6.95
N GLY A 161 -9.50 -13.81 7.48
CA GLY A 161 -9.78 -14.80 8.52
C GLY A 161 -10.71 -15.93 8.07
N VAL A 162 -10.65 -16.34 6.80
CA VAL A 162 -11.49 -17.37 6.19
C VAL A 162 -10.63 -18.45 5.50
N ASN A 163 -11.24 -19.57 5.11
CA ASN A 163 -10.52 -20.56 4.32
C ASN A 163 -10.31 -20.08 2.86
N GLN A 164 -9.42 -20.76 2.10
CA GLN A 164 -9.08 -20.32 0.75
C GLN A 164 -10.26 -20.37 -0.24
N ARG A 165 -11.20 -21.28 -0.07
CA ARG A 165 -12.39 -21.38 -0.91
C ARG A 165 -13.32 -20.18 -0.68
N GLU A 166 -13.56 -19.83 0.56
CA GLU A 166 -14.32 -18.63 0.95
C GLU A 166 -13.63 -17.36 0.50
N ALA A 167 -12.31 -17.27 0.62
CA ALA A 167 -11.52 -16.14 0.11
C ALA A 167 -11.68 -15.98 -1.41
N GLY A 168 -11.65 -17.10 -2.15
CA GLY A 168 -11.89 -17.09 -3.61
C GLY A 168 -13.31 -16.58 -3.96
N GLN A 169 -14.32 -17.04 -3.22
CA GLN A 169 -15.70 -16.57 -3.40
C GLN A 169 -15.85 -15.07 -3.05
N ALA A 170 -15.22 -14.63 -1.97
CA ALA A 170 -15.24 -13.21 -1.58
C ALA A 170 -14.60 -12.30 -2.65
N VAL A 171 -13.47 -12.73 -3.25
CA VAL A 171 -12.84 -12.01 -4.36
C VAL A 171 -13.75 -11.94 -5.59
N GLU A 172 -14.47 -13.02 -5.90
CA GLU A 172 -15.41 -13.00 -7.03
C GLU A 172 -16.61 -12.11 -6.72
N ASN A 173 -17.22 -12.21 -5.54
CA ASN A 173 -18.31 -11.33 -5.09
C ASN A 173 -17.88 -9.87 -5.15
N PHE A 174 -16.73 -9.54 -4.60
CA PHE A 174 -16.15 -8.19 -4.65
C PHE A 174 -15.99 -7.71 -6.10
N THR A 175 -15.44 -8.57 -6.97
CA THR A 175 -15.21 -8.24 -8.38
C THR A 175 -16.52 -7.97 -9.12
N GLN A 176 -17.59 -8.67 -8.79
CA GLN A 176 -18.91 -8.49 -9.42
C GLN A 176 -19.69 -7.31 -8.84
N SER A 177 -19.52 -7.02 -7.54
CA SER A 177 -20.26 -5.96 -6.84
C SER A 177 -19.78 -4.56 -7.16
N ILE A 178 -18.48 -4.40 -7.52
CA ILE A 178 -17.94 -3.09 -7.86
C ILE A 178 -18.09 -2.83 -9.35
N GLU A 179 -18.82 -1.76 -9.67
CA GLU A 179 -19.03 -1.34 -11.05
C GLU A 179 -17.69 -1.12 -11.80
N GLY A 180 -17.59 -1.64 -13.01
CA GLY A 180 -16.42 -1.54 -13.87
C GLY A 180 -15.28 -2.52 -13.51
N LEU A 181 -15.22 -3.03 -12.27
CA LEU A 181 -14.11 -3.89 -11.83
C LEU A 181 -14.09 -5.24 -12.56
N ALA A 182 -15.26 -5.84 -12.79
CA ALA A 182 -15.36 -7.09 -13.56
C ALA A 182 -14.89 -6.90 -15.02
N THR A 183 -15.25 -5.80 -15.63
CA THR A 183 -14.81 -5.45 -16.99
C THR A 183 -13.31 -5.21 -17.03
N LEU A 184 -12.76 -4.46 -16.08
CA LEU A 184 -11.34 -4.23 -15.96
C LEU A 184 -10.56 -5.55 -15.83
N LYS A 185 -10.97 -6.41 -14.89
CA LYS A 185 -10.29 -7.68 -14.61
C LYS A 185 -10.42 -8.73 -15.72
N LYS A 186 -11.64 -8.89 -16.27
CA LYS A 186 -11.95 -9.98 -17.21
C LYS A 186 -11.72 -9.63 -18.69
N LYS A 187 -11.70 -8.34 -19.04
CA LYS A 187 -11.55 -7.88 -20.43
C LYS A 187 -10.31 -7.00 -20.64
N VAL A 188 -10.16 -5.94 -19.86
CA VAL A 188 -9.12 -4.93 -20.13
C VAL A 188 -7.73 -5.46 -19.79
N ILE A 189 -7.52 -6.03 -18.60
CA ILE A 189 -6.22 -6.56 -18.18
C ILE A 189 -5.74 -7.69 -19.10
N PRO A 190 -6.53 -8.73 -19.45
CA PRO A 190 -6.11 -9.76 -20.39
C PRO A 190 -5.79 -9.20 -21.80
N HIS A 191 -6.56 -8.21 -22.27
CA HIS A 191 -6.27 -7.54 -23.53
C HIS A 191 -4.91 -6.82 -23.51
N ILE A 192 -4.61 -6.09 -22.42
CA ILE A 192 -3.33 -5.41 -22.20
C ILE A 192 -2.19 -6.43 -22.15
N ALA A 193 -2.35 -7.51 -21.39
CA ALA A 193 -1.36 -8.59 -21.28
C ALA A 193 -1.04 -9.18 -22.64
N LYS A 194 -2.06 -9.49 -23.46
CA LYS A 194 -1.90 -9.99 -24.83
C LYS A 194 -1.17 -9.00 -25.74
N ARG A 195 -1.53 -7.71 -25.65
CA ARG A 195 -0.91 -6.64 -26.46
C ARG A 195 0.53 -6.33 -26.02
N GLY A 196 0.88 -6.59 -24.75
CA GLY A 196 2.19 -6.36 -24.18
C GLY A 196 2.52 -4.92 -23.82
N TRP A 197 1.54 -4.01 -23.88
CA TRP A 197 1.69 -2.62 -23.47
C TRP A 197 0.33 -1.93 -23.26
N PHE A 198 0.35 -0.83 -22.49
CA PHE A 198 -0.79 0.08 -22.37
C PHE A 198 -0.33 1.54 -22.32
N LYS A 199 -1.27 2.47 -22.49
CA LYS A 199 -1.01 3.89 -22.38
C LYS A 199 -1.34 4.35 -20.96
N GLY A 200 -0.35 4.90 -20.25
CA GLY A 200 -0.54 5.49 -18.93
C GLY A 200 -1.41 6.75 -18.97
N LEU A 201 -1.82 7.26 -17.80
CA LEU A 201 -2.62 8.49 -17.68
C LEU A 201 -1.87 9.72 -18.22
N ASP A 202 -0.55 9.72 -18.14
CA ASP A 202 0.34 10.75 -18.70
C ASP A 202 0.61 10.59 -20.20
N GLY A 203 -0.03 9.63 -20.85
CA GLY A 203 0.11 9.34 -22.27
C GLY A 203 1.31 8.48 -22.65
N ARG A 204 2.21 8.13 -21.71
CA ARG A 204 3.36 7.28 -22.00
C ARG A 204 2.95 5.83 -22.28
N LYS A 205 3.69 5.19 -23.17
CA LYS A 205 3.56 3.76 -23.41
C LYS A 205 4.28 2.98 -22.30
N VAL A 206 3.52 2.19 -21.53
CA VAL A 206 4.04 1.30 -20.50
C VAL A 206 4.11 -0.11 -21.06
N ILE A 207 5.30 -0.70 -21.05
CA ILE A 207 5.52 -2.08 -21.53
C ILE A 207 5.18 -3.05 -20.38
N VAL A 208 4.44 -4.09 -20.69
CA VAL A 208 4.16 -5.19 -19.75
C VAL A 208 5.26 -6.25 -19.94
N PRO A 209 6.06 -6.56 -18.89
CA PRO A 209 7.08 -7.59 -18.97
C PRO A 209 6.51 -8.97 -19.36
N SER A 210 7.30 -9.79 -20.03
CA SER A 210 6.85 -11.10 -20.51
C SER A 210 6.44 -12.06 -19.39
N GLU A 211 7.04 -11.93 -18.24
CA GLU A 211 6.74 -12.68 -17.02
C GLU A 211 5.38 -12.34 -16.38
N HIS A 212 4.75 -11.25 -16.83
CA HIS A 212 3.44 -10.78 -16.34
C HIS A 212 2.35 -10.85 -17.42
N LYS A 213 2.61 -11.57 -18.52
CA LYS A 213 1.66 -11.75 -19.63
C LYS A 213 0.73 -12.93 -19.44
#